data_a10fa51cfebee67d0dccd327c183c4d8
#
_entry.id   a10fa51cfebee67d0dccd327c183c4d8
#
_cell.length_a   1.000
_cell.length_b   1.000
_cell.length_c   1.000
_cell.angle_alpha   90.00
_cell.angle_beta   90.00
_cell.angle_gamma   90.00
#
_symmetry.space_group_name_H-M   'P 1'
#
loop_
_entity.id
_entity.type
_entity.pdbx_description
1 polymer ?
#
loop_
_entity_poly.entity_id
_entity_poly.type
_entity_poly.pdbx_seq_one_letter_code
_entity_poly.pdbx_strand_id
1 'polypeptide(L)'
;MDFIFYFGEVFTLTSMLLLIGGTIGGLIMGATPGLSPTMTVALLIPFTFNMTPVHGLILLGAAYTSTVAGGAVSAILLKIPGAPANIATTLDGNAMARKGEGAKALQLSFIASLIGGIFGVFLLIFLTPILAKMANSFGYSHTFWLAIIGVTVIGSLEAGSVVKGLLSGCIGMWLATIGFDDIQGVKRFVFHPALGGGVNIIPALIGLFAIPQVISMFAKGRSQNNVEQIKVKRHPISKAFREVFSRKRAVLIGTSIGSLIGLIPGVGGQIAGLLAYDQAKKLSPEKQKFGTGHSEGVIAAESANNAMVGPSLVPLLTLSIPGSPTAAVLLGGLIIHGIFPGPTLFQQYPEVIWPFINSMLIGQILMCIFGIYIASLAARVAQVPQFVMAAIVLGLAAFGSFAVQQSMGDVYVMVVLGTMMYFLERFGFSAAPLVLGLILGPIAESNFVTGSLISTAQNGPFVYFFTGGLNILLVSIVILSVGFSIWSEFNSKRQSQ
;
A
#
# COMPACT_ATOMS: atom_id res chain seq x y z
N MET A 1 22.32 8.49 -14.00
CA MET A 1 22.01 9.01 -15.35
C MET A 1 20.82 8.32 -16.00
N ASP A 2 20.51 7.11 -15.62
CA ASP A 2 19.44 6.29 -16.22
C ASP A 2 18.03 6.89 -16.06
N PHE A 3 17.76 7.55 -14.92
CA PHE A 3 16.50 8.26 -14.68
C PHE A 3 16.13 9.23 -15.82
N ILE A 4 17.07 10.07 -16.26
CA ILE A 4 16.84 11.05 -17.33
C ILE A 4 16.71 10.36 -18.69
N PHE A 5 17.50 9.31 -18.93
CA PHE A 5 17.48 8.56 -20.18
C PHE A 5 16.12 7.95 -20.48
N TYR A 6 15.50 7.32 -19.49
CA TYR A 6 14.19 6.67 -19.64
C TYR A 6 13.00 7.61 -19.41
N PHE A 7 13.22 8.91 -19.19
CA PHE A 7 12.13 9.85 -18.93
C PHE A 7 11.19 10.00 -20.14
N GLY A 8 11.73 9.90 -21.37
CA GLY A 8 10.96 9.98 -22.61
C GLY A 8 9.90 8.90 -22.77
N GLU A 9 10.09 7.70 -22.21
CA GLU A 9 9.19 6.56 -22.32
C GLU A 9 7.82 6.83 -21.68
N VAL A 10 7.75 7.73 -20.71
CA VAL A 10 6.50 8.13 -20.06
C VAL A 10 5.61 8.93 -21.01
N PHE A 11 6.19 9.65 -21.97
CA PHE A 11 5.46 10.52 -22.90
C PHE A 11 5.01 9.83 -24.18
N THR A 12 5.18 8.51 -24.30
CA THR A 12 4.53 7.77 -25.38
C THR A 12 3.01 7.84 -25.22
N LEU A 13 2.28 7.83 -26.34
CA LEU A 13 0.81 7.96 -26.31
C LEU A 13 0.17 6.90 -25.38
N THR A 14 0.63 5.65 -25.46
CA THR A 14 0.11 4.55 -24.64
C THR A 14 0.40 4.78 -23.15
N SER A 15 1.65 5.12 -22.81
CA SER A 15 2.03 5.42 -21.41
C SER A 15 1.21 6.57 -20.82
N MET A 16 1.03 7.65 -21.59
CA MET A 16 0.24 8.80 -21.14
C MET A 16 -1.24 8.47 -20.97
N LEU A 17 -1.84 7.70 -21.88
CA LEU A 17 -3.22 7.26 -21.74
C LEU A 17 -3.43 6.39 -20.50
N LEU A 18 -2.51 5.46 -20.24
CA LEU A 18 -2.54 4.61 -19.06
C LEU A 18 -2.29 5.40 -17.77
N LEU A 19 -1.37 6.35 -17.79
CA LEU A 19 -1.08 7.24 -16.67
C LEU A 19 -2.30 8.11 -16.34
N ILE A 20 -2.93 8.71 -17.34
CA ILE A 20 -4.16 9.51 -17.18
C ILE A 20 -5.31 8.63 -16.70
N GLY A 21 -5.54 7.48 -17.33
CA GLY A 21 -6.59 6.54 -16.97
C GLY A 21 -6.42 6.00 -15.55
N GLY A 22 -5.21 5.59 -15.18
CA GLY A 22 -4.86 5.15 -13.83
C GLY A 22 -5.05 6.25 -12.78
N THR A 23 -4.67 7.49 -13.14
CA THR A 23 -4.85 8.66 -12.26
C THR A 23 -6.33 8.97 -12.03
N ILE A 24 -7.14 9.06 -13.08
CA ILE A 24 -8.57 9.35 -12.95
C ILE A 24 -9.29 8.19 -12.25
N GLY A 25 -9.02 6.96 -12.68
CA GLY A 25 -9.59 5.76 -12.05
C GLY A 25 -9.21 5.66 -10.57
N GLY A 26 -7.95 5.90 -10.23
CA GLY A 26 -7.47 5.92 -8.85
C GLY A 26 -8.15 6.99 -7.99
N LEU A 27 -8.31 8.22 -8.51
CA LEU A 27 -9.03 9.29 -7.81
C LEU A 27 -10.49 8.90 -7.53
N ILE A 28 -11.18 8.32 -8.50
CA ILE A 28 -12.57 7.88 -8.36
C ILE A 28 -12.68 6.75 -7.34
N MET A 29 -11.83 5.74 -7.46
CA MET A 29 -11.80 4.61 -6.52
C MET A 29 -11.49 5.08 -5.11
N GLY A 30 -10.47 5.93 -4.93
CA GLY A 30 -10.12 6.49 -3.63
C GLY A 30 -11.21 7.35 -2.99
N ALA A 31 -11.94 8.13 -3.80
CA ALA A 31 -13.07 8.92 -3.34
C ALA A 31 -14.27 8.07 -2.88
N THR A 32 -14.31 6.80 -3.30
CA THR A 32 -15.41 5.88 -2.96
C THR A 32 -15.15 5.27 -1.57
N PRO A 33 -16.04 5.51 -0.57
CA PRO A 33 -15.86 4.97 0.76
C PRO A 33 -15.77 3.44 0.76
N GLY A 34 -14.72 2.92 1.40
CA GLY A 34 -14.47 1.48 1.50
C GLY A 34 -13.57 0.91 0.40
N LEU A 35 -13.15 1.69 -0.59
CA LEU A 35 -12.18 1.27 -1.60
C LEU A 35 -10.79 1.80 -1.25
N SER A 36 -9.99 0.96 -0.60
CA SER A 36 -8.62 1.32 -0.22
C SER A 36 -7.66 1.32 -1.42
N PRO A 37 -6.50 2.00 -1.34
CA PRO A 37 -5.45 1.92 -2.35
C PRO A 37 -5.01 0.48 -2.63
N THR A 38 -4.92 -0.33 -1.59
CA THR A 38 -4.55 -1.75 -1.67
C THR A 38 -5.54 -2.53 -2.54
N MET A 39 -6.83 -2.35 -2.28
CA MET A 39 -7.89 -2.98 -3.05
C MET A 39 -7.92 -2.47 -4.50
N THR A 40 -7.75 -1.17 -4.72
CA THR A 40 -7.72 -0.58 -6.06
C THR A 40 -6.60 -1.20 -6.90
N VAL A 41 -5.39 -1.29 -6.36
CA VAL A 41 -4.25 -1.89 -7.07
C VAL A 41 -4.50 -3.38 -7.31
N ALA A 42 -5.02 -4.12 -6.30
CA ALA A 42 -5.32 -5.55 -6.45
C ALA A 42 -6.33 -5.83 -7.59
N LEU A 43 -7.38 -5.01 -7.70
CA LEU A 43 -8.38 -5.14 -8.75
C LEU A 43 -7.85 -4.78 -10.14
N LEU A 44 -6.81 -3.94 -10.23
CA LEU A 44 -6.22 -3.54 -11.50
C LEU A 44 -5.16 -4.50 -12.01
N ILE A 45 -4.50 -5.28 -11.16
CA ILE A 45 -3.45 -6.23 -11.57
C ILE A 45 -3.89 -7.14 -12.72
N PRO A 46 -5.07 -7.80 -12.70
CA PRO A 46 -5.49 -8.68 -13.80
C PRO A 46 -5.57 -7.98 -15.16
N PHE A 47 -5.95 -6.70 -15.17
CA PHE A 47 -6.02 -5.92 -16.40
C PHE A 47 -4.65 -5.62 -17.00
N THR A 48 -3.59 -5.68 -16.19
CA THR A 48 -2.23 -5.46 -16.67
C THR A 48 -1.60 -6.72 -17.29
N PHE A 49 -2.19 -7.90 -17.12
CA PHE A 49 -1.61 -9.17 -17.53
C PHE A 49 -1.18 -9.22 -19.00
N ASN A 50 -1.99 -8.68 -19.90
CA ASN A 50 -1.71 -8.63 -21.33
C ASN A 50 -0.95 -7.36 -21.78
N MET A 51 -0.55 -6.51 -20.81
CA MET A 51 0.22 -5.29 -21.09
C MET A 51 1.72 -5.60 -21.02
N THR A 52 2.54 -4.75 -21.64
CA THR A 52 3.97 -4.80 -21.37
C THR A 52 4.24 -4.45 -19.89
N PRO A 53 5.32 -4.96 -19.29
CA PRO A 53 5.63 -4.67 -17.89
C PRO A 53 5.65 -3.17 -17.56
N VAL A 54 6.22 -2.35 -18.45
CA VAL A 54 6.26 -0.88 -18.31
C VAL A 54 4.85 -0.31 -18.20
N HIS A 55 3.98 -0.66 -19.13
CA HIS A 55 2.61 -0.16 -19.20
C HIS A 55 1.76 -0.60 -18.00
N GLY A 56 1.91 -1.87 -17.60
CA GLY A 56 1.24 -2.39 -16.40
C GLY A 56 1.64 -1.64 -15.14
N LEU A 57 2.94 -1.43 -14.94
CA LEU A 57 3.43 -0.72 -13.75
C LEU A 57 3.08 0.77 -13.75
N ILE A 58 3.09 1.44 -14.91
CA ILE A 58 2.62 2.82 -15.05
C ILE A 58 1.17 2.95 -14.58
N LEU A 59 0.28 2.05 -15.06
CA LEU A 59 -1.12 2.03 -14.64
C LEU A 59 -1.28 1.82 -13.14
N LEU A 60 -0.59 0.80 -12.59
CA LEU A 60 -0.67 0.46 -11.16
C LEU A 60 -0.09 1.57 -10.27
N GLY A 61 1.04 2.17 -10.64
CA GLY A 61 1.66 3.27 -9.90
C GLY A 61 0.80 4.53 -9.90
N ALA A 62 0.22 4.88 -11.06
CA ALA A 62 -0.72 5.98 -11.18
C ALA A 62 -1.97 5.77 -10.31
N ALA A 63 -2.55 4.57 -10.34
CA ALA A 63 -3.69 4.21 -9.53
C ALA A 63 -3.36 4.23 -8.03
N TYR A 64 -2.21 3.70 -7.62
CA TYR A 64 -1.76 3.73 -6.24
C TYR A 64 -1.71 5.16 -5.70
N THR A 65 -0.90 6.01 -6.35
CA THR A 65 -0.70 7.40 -5.96
C THR A 65 -2.01 8.17 -5.87
N SER A 66 -2.84 8.03 -6.89
CA SER A 66 -4.07 8.80 -7.02
C SER A 66 -5.18 8.31 -6.10
N THR A 67 -5.25 7.00 -5.79
CA THR A 67 -6.22 6.46 -4.83
C THR A 67 -5.92 6.95 -3.42
N VAL A 68 -4.64 7.04 -3.04
CA VAL A 68 -4.22 7.59 -1.75
C VAL A 68 -4.73 9.01 -1.57
N ALA A 69 -4.53 9.88 -2.56
CA ALA A 69 -5.02 11.26 -2.52
C ALA A 69 -6.54 11.36 -2.67
N GLY A 70 -7.13 10.49 -3.50
CA GLY A 70 -8.58 10.46 -3.74
C GLY A 70 -9.42 10.21 -2.49
N GLY A 71 -8.88 9.44 -1.53
CA GLY A 71 -9.54 9.17 -0.26
C GLY A 71 -9.83 10.42 0.59
N ALA A 72 -9.13 11.52 0.35
CA ALA A 72 -9.41 12.80 0.98
C ALA A 72 -10.78 13.38 0.55
N VAL A 73 -11.28 13.06 -0.64
CA VAL A 73 -12.57 13.60 -1.12
C VAL A 73 -13.72 13.16 -0.21
N SER A 74 -13.85 11.87 0.03
CA SER A 74 -14.88 11.34 0.92
C SER A 74 -14.62 11.72 2.39
N ALA A 75 -13.36 11.77 2.81
CA ALA A 75 -12.98 12.22 4.15
C ALA A 75 -13.44 13.66 4.43
N ILE A 76 -13.21 14.57 3.50
CA ILE A 76 -13.56 15.99 3.59
C ILE A 76 -15.07 16.20 3.44
N LEU A 77 -15.67 15.65 2.40
CA LEU A 77 -17.06 15.98 2.04
C LEU A 77 -18.10 15.15 2.79
N LEU A 78 -17.78 13.87 3.13
CA LEU A 78 -18.75 12.95 3.72
C LEU A 78 -18.45 12.60 5.18
N LYS A 79 -17.28 13.01 5.72
CA LYS A 79 -16.75 12.57 7.01
C LYS A 79 -16.52 11.04 7.08
N ILE A 80 -16.37 10.41 5.94
CA ILE A 80 -16.10 8.98 5.81
C ILE A 80 -14.74 8.85 5.14
N PRO A 81 -13.68 8.41 5.84
CA PRO A 81 -12.38 8.28 5.20
C PRO A 81 -12.47 7.26 4.05
N GLY A 82 -11.96 7.61 2.87
CA GLY A 82 -11.88 6.70 1.73
C GLY A 82 -10.96 5.51 2.04
N ALA A 83 -9.86 5.81 2.73
CA ALA A 83 -8.95 4.81 3.28
C ALA A 83 -8.61 5.16 4.75
N PRO A 84 -8.14 4.20 5.55
CA PRO A 84 -7.70 4.47 6.92
C PRO A 84 -6.66 5.58 7.03
N ALA A 85 -5.83 5.75 6.00
CA ALA A 85 -4.85 6.81 5.91
C ALA A 85 -5.44 8.25 5.92
N ASN A 86 -6.70 8.41 5.48
CA ASN A 86 -7.37 9.70 5.44
C ASN A 86 -8.16 10.03 6.72
N ILE A 87 -8.02 9.24 7.79
CA ILE A 87 -8.71 9.50 9.07
C ILE A 87 -8.33 10.88 9.62
N ALA A 88 -7.05 11.23 9.61
CA ALA A 88 -6.56 12.53 10.09
C ALA A 88 -7.18 13.70 9.30
N THR A 89 -7.35 13.54 8.01
CA THR A 89 -7.94 14.54 7.11
C THR A 89 -9.40 14.81 7.45
N THR A 90 -10.14 13.83 8.00
CA THR A 90 -11.55 14.03 8.40
C THR A 90 -11.68 15.07 9.51
N LEU A 91 -10.67 15.23 10.39
CA LEU A 91 -10.76 16.07 11.57
C LEU A 91 -10.98 17.54 11.22
N ASP A 92 -10.10 18.10 10.41
CA ASP A 92 -10.18 19.50 9.97
C ASP A 92 -10.86 19.66 8.62
N GLY A 93 -10.62 18.73 7.69
CA GLY A 93 -11.18 18.81 6.34
C GLY A 93 -12.70 18.79 6.31
N ASN A 94 -13.35 17.92 7.08
CA ASN A 94 -14.82 17.91 7.18
C ASN A 94 -15.35 19.13 7.94
N ALA A 95 -14.64 19.59 8.98
CA ALA A 95 -15.02 20.80 9.68
C ALA A 95 -14.97 22.05 8.75
N MET A 96 -13.99 22.15 7.84
CA MET A 96 -13.97 23.17 6.78
C MET A 96 -15.16 23.02 5.82
N ALA A 97 -15.45 21.79 5.37
CA ALA A 97 -16.54 21.53 4.46
C ALA A 97 -17.90 21.94 5.04
N ARG A 98 -18.15 21.66 6.32
CA ARG A 98 -19.37 22.11 7.03
C ARG A 98 -19.48 23.63 7.15
N LYS A 99 -18.36 24.35 7.17
CA LYS A 99 -18.32 25.82 7.11
C LYS A 99 -18.52 26.38 5.69
N GLY A 100 -18.75 25.50 4.69
CA GLY A 100 -18.87 25.89 3.29
C GLY A 100 -17.53 26.04 2.55
N GLU A 101 -16.42 25.68 3.17
CA GLU A 101 -15.05 25.77 2.62
C GLU A 101 -14.58 24.44 2.02
N GLY A 102 -15.49 23.54 1.58
CA GLY A 102 -15.16 22.23 1.06
C GLY A 102 -14.23 22.26 -0.16
N ALA A 103 -14.46 23.19 -1.10
CA ALA A 103 -13.55 23.37 -2.24
C ALA A 103 -12.15 23.78 -1.83
N LYS A 104 -12.03 24.67 -0.86
CA LYS A 104 -10.75 25.09 -0.30
C LYS A 104 -10.04 23.89 0.33
N ALA A 105 -10.73 23.11 1.17
CA ALA A 105 -10.16 21.95 1.85
C ALA A 105 -9.64 20.92 0.83
N LEU A 106 -10.39 20.62 -0.24
CA LEU A 106 -9.96 19.73 -1.31
C LEU A 106 -8.74 20.26 -2.06
N GLN A 107 -8.72 21.55 -2.40
CA GLN A 107 -7.56 22.16 -3.05
C GLN A 107 -6.31 22.08 -2.18
N LEU A 108 -6.44 22.40 -0.88
CA LEU A 108 -5.32 22.30 0.08
C LEU A 108 -4.82 20.85 0.16
N SER A 109 -5.72 19.89 0.22
CA SER A 109 -5.40 18.46 0.24
C SER A 109 -4.58 18.05 -0.98
N PHE A 110 -5.08 18.31 -2.21
CA PHE A 110 -4.37 17.88 -3.43
C PHE A 110 -3.04 18.61 -3.64
N ILE A 111 -2.94 19.90 -3.28
CA ILE A 111 -1.68 20.64 -3.38
C ILE A 111 -0.66 20.12 -2.34
N ALA A 112 -1.09 19.84 -1.11
CA ALA A 112 -0.24 19.24 -0.09
C ALA A 112 0.23 17.84 -0.49
N SER A 113 -0.67 17.04 -1.05
CA SER A 113 -0.38 15.71 -1.61
C SER A 113 0.62 15.77 -2.75
N LEU A 114 0.51 16.76 -3.66
CA LEU A 114 1.48 16.99 -4.73
C LEU A 114 2.89 17.21 -4.17
N ILE A 115 3.02 18.12 -3.19
CA ILE A 115 4.34 18.47 -2.64
C ILE A 115 4.94 17.26 -1.90
N GLY A 116 4.14 16.62 -1.04
CA GLY A 116 4.56 15.42 -0.32
C GLY A 116 4.93 14.30 -1.28
N GLY A 117 4.08 14.03 -2.26
CA GLY A 117 4.28 12.96 -3.23
C GLY A 117 5.50 13.16 -4.12
N ILE A 118 5.74 14.37 -4.64
CA ILE A 118 6.95 14.70 -5.40
C ILE A 118 8.19 14.43 -4.53
N PHE A 119 8.22 14.90 -3.30
CA PHE A 119 9.34 14.65 -2.39
C PHE A 119 9.55 13.16 -2.15
N GLY A 120 8.46 12.39 -1.93
CA GLY A 120 8.52 10.95 -1.77
C GLY A 120 9.11 10.24 -3.00
N VAL A 121 8.72 10.65 -4.22
CA VAL A 121 9.30 10.08 -5.45
C VAL A 121 10.78 10.46 -5.59
N PHE A 122 11.18 11.68 -5.23
CA PHE A 122 12.60 12.03 -5.20
C PHE A 122 13.39 11.15 -4.23
N LEU A 123 12.86 10.87 -3.04
CA LEU A 123 13.50 9.92 -2.12
C LEU A 123 13.58 8.52 -2.74
N LEU A 124 12.54 8.06 -3.42
CA LEU A 124 12.58 6.80 -4.16
C LEU A 124 13.73 6.77 -5.17
N ILE A 125 13.86 7.81 -5.99
CA ILE A 125 14.92 7.92 -7.01
C ILE A 125 16.32 7.87 -6.39
N PHE A 126 16.53 8.60 -5.28
CA PHE A 126 17.87 8.73 -4.69
C PHE A 126 18.23 7.60 -3.74
N LEU A 127 17.30 7.13 -2.90
CA LEU A 127 17.60 6.09 -1.93
C LEU A 127 17.69 4.69 -2.53
N THR A 128 16.87 4.41 -3.56
CA THR A 128 16.79 3.05 -4.10
C THR A 128 18.12 2.55 -4.66
N PRO A 129 18.88 3.30 -5.48
CA PRO A 129 20.19 2.85 -5.96
C PRO A 129 21.20 2.64 -4.84
N ILE A 130 21.15 3.46 -3.79
CA ILE A 130 22.04 3.36 -2.63
C ILE A 130 21.76 2.05 -1.89
N LEU A 131 20.50 1.78 -1.57
CA LEU A 131 20.09 0.56 -0.88
C LEU A 131 20.30 -0.70 -1.74
N ALA A 132 20.02 -0.64 -3.03
CA ALA A 132 20.31 -1.73 -3.96
C ALA A 132 21.80 -2.10 -3.96
N LYS A 133 22.70 -1.09 -3.99
CA LYS A 133 24.13 -1.32 -3.92
C LYS A 133 24.55 -1.98 -2.59
N MET A 134 23.98 -1.57 -1.48
CA MET A 134 24.21 -2.22 -0.17
C MET A 134 23.69 -3.66 -0.14
N ALA A 135 22.51 -3.88 -0.72
CA ALA A 135 21.86 -5.18 -0.77
C ALA A 135 22.57 -6.21 -1.68
N ASN A 136 23.41 -5.77 -2.62
CA ASN A 136 24.23 -6.67 -3.43
C ASN A 136 25.22 -7.53 -2.61
N SER A 137 25.53 -7.14 -1.38
CA SER A 137 26.34 -7.94 -0.46
C SER A 137 25.55 -9.02 0.30
N PHE A 138 24.24 -9.11 0.10
CA PHE A 138 23.37 -10.03 0.82
C PHE A 138 23.41 -11.42 0.17
N GLY A 139 23.69 -12.42 1.00
CA GLY A 139 23.61 -13.85 0.64
C GLY A 139 22.25 -14.45 1.02
N TYR A 140 22.09 -15.75 0.80
CA TYR A 140 20.85 -16.49 1.07
C TYR A 140 20.37 -16.37 2.52
N SER A 141 21.28 -16.42 3.51
CA SER A 141 20.91 -16.25 4.93
C SER A 141 20.35 -14.86 5.22
N HIS A 142 20.92 -13.82 4.61
CA HIS A 142 20.45 -12.46 4.79
C HIS A 142 19.04 -12.28 4.17
N THR A 143 18.83 -12.79 2.96
CA THR A 143 17.52 -12.74 2.27
C THR A 143 16.44 -13.51 3.04
N PHE A 144 16.79 -14.66 3.62
CA PHE A 144 15.90 -15.40 4.52
C PHE A 144 15.47 -14.53 5.72
N TRP A 145 16.44 -13.95 6.45
CA TRP A 145 16.11 -13.10 7.60
C TRP A 145 15.33 -11.85 7.22
N LEU A 146 15.62 -11.26 6.07
CA LEU A 146 14.86 -10.12 5.56
C LEU A 146 13.40 -10.48 5.28
N ALA A 147 13.13 -11.65 4.71
CA ALA A 147 11.75 -12.13 4.52
C ALA A 147 11.03 -12.33 5.86
N ILE A 148 11.73 -12.92 6.86
CA ILE A 148 11.17 -13.05 8.21
C ILE A 148 10.92 -11.67 8.86
N ILE A 149 11.83 -10.71 8.72
CA ILE A 149 11.64 -9.33 9.18
C ILE A 149 10.39 -8.72 8.52
N GLY A 150 10.24 -8.88 7.21
CA GLY A 150 9.08 -8.36 6.48
C GLY A 150 7.76 -8.85 7.08
N VAL A 151 7.64 -10.16 7.31
CA VAL A 151 6.44 -10.75 7.91
C VAL A 151 6.25 -10.31 9.36
N THR A 152 7.31 -10.28 10.17
CA THR A 152 7.21 -9.97 11.61
C THR A 152 6.90 -8.49 11.86
N VAL A 153 7.56 -7.58 11.15
CA VAL A 153 7.36 -6.13 11.34
C VAL A 153 5.94 -5.74 10.93
N ILE A 154 5.46 -6.16 9.77
CA ILE A 154 4.11 -5.84 9.33
C ILE A 154 3.07 -6.52 10.22
N GLY A 155 3.30 -7.78 10.60
CA GLY A 155 2.44 -8.48 11.56
C GLY A 155 2.29 -7.74 12.89
N SER A 156 3.36 -7.07 13.35
CA SER A 156 3.34 -6.35 14.63
C SER A 156 2.67 -4.98 14.57
N LEU A 157 2.60 -4.34 13.40
CA LEU A 157 2.15 -2.95 13.28
C LEU A 157 0.69 -2.81 12.83
N GLU A 158 0.17 -3.73 12.02
CA GLU A 158 -1.18 -3.60 11.46
C GLU A 158 -2.27 -4.36 12.22
N ALA A 159 -1.94 -5.42 12.92
CA ALA A 159 -2.92 -6.18 13.66
C ALA A 159 -3.23 -5.51 15.01
N GLY A 160 -4.50 -5.45 15.38
CA GLY A 160 -4.92 -4.97 16.72
C GLY A 160 -4.34 -5.79 17.88
N SER A 161 -3.69 -6.92 17.58
CA SER A 161 -2.87 -7.75 18.47
C SER A 161 -1.69 -8.29 17.68
N VAL A 162 -0.49 -8.09 18.22
CA VAL A 162 0.78 -8.57 17.63
C VAL A 162 0.75 -10.06 17.36
N VAL A 163 0.23 -10.84 18.31
CA VAL A 163 0.12 -12.30 18.16
C VAL A 163 -0.75 -12.66 16.97
N LYS A 164 -1.87 -11.97 16.76
CA LYS A 164 -2.76 -12.22 15.62
C LYS A 164 -2.11 -11.81 14.29
N GLY A 165 -1.34 -10.73 14.29
CA GLY A 165 -0.58 -10.33 13.11
C GLY A 165 0.49 -11.34 12.71
N LEU A 166 1.27 -11.82 13.67
CA LEU A 166 2.26 -12.88 13.44
C LEU A 166 1.60 -14.18 12.97
N LEU A 167 0.49 -14.58 13.61
CA LEU A 167 -0.29 -15.74 13.17
C LEU A 167 -0.84 -15.58 11.75
N SER A 168 -1.31 -14.37 11.39
CA SER A 168 -1.72 -14.08 10.00
C SER A 168 -0.56 -14.31 9.03
N GLY A 169 0.62 -13.81 9.35
CA GLY A 169 1.84 -14.04 8.56
C GLY A 169 2.19 -15.52 8.42
N CYS A 170 2.15 -16.27 9.52
CA CYS A 170 2.37 -17.72 9.51
C CYS A 170 1.33 -18.47 8.67
N ILE A 171 0.06 -18.09 8.75
CA ILE A 171 -1.00 -18.65 7.90
C ILE A 171 -0.70 -18.37 6.42
N GLY A 172 -0.28 -17.14 6.10
CA GLY A 172 0.14 -16.78 4.74
C GLY A 172 1.31 -17.62 4.23
N MET A 173 2.35 -17.77 5.03
CA MET A 173 3.50 -18.62 4.70
C MET A 173 3.08 -20.09 4.51
N TRP A 174 2.18 -20.60 5.35
CA TRP A 174 1.64 -21.94 5.18
C TRP A 174 0.82 -22.08 3.88
N LEU A 175 -0.03 -21.11 3.56
CA LEU A 175 -0.76 -21.11 2.29
C LEU A 175 0.18 -21.11 1.07
N ALA A 176 1.32 -20.46 1.17
CA ALA A 176 2.35 -20.45 0.14
C ALA A 176 3.00 -21.82 -0.12
N THR A 177 2.95 -22.73 0.88
CA THR A 177 3.48 -24.09 0.72
C THR A 177 2.51 -25.05 0.02
N ILE A 178 1.27 -24.63 -0.25
CA ILE A 178 0.29 -25.45 -0.99
C ILE A 178 0.67 -25.50 -2.45
N GLY A 179 0.74 -26.68 -3.03
CA GLY A 179 1.01 -26.89 -4.45
C GLY A 179 2.21 -27.80 -4.71
N PHE A 180 2.96 -27.46 -5.74
CA PHE A 180 4.15 -28.18 -6.14
C PHE A 180 5.40 -27.54 -5.54
N ASP A 181 6.23 -28.32 -4.87
CA ASP A 181 7.51 -27.88 -4.36
C ASP A 181 8.57 -27.95 -5.46
N ASP A 182 9.02 -26.83 -5.95
CA ASP A 182 9.99 -26.73 -7.03
C ASP A 182 11.38 -27.29 -6.65
N ILE A 183 11.69 -27.38 -5.34
CA ILE A 183 12.99 -27.85 -4.87
C ILE A 183 13.02 -29.37 -4.71
N GLN A 184 11.97 -29.95 -4.12
CA GLN A 184 11.89 -31.37 -3.82
C GLN A 184 11.09 -32.16 -4.90
N GLY A 185 10.37 -31.47 -5.77
CA GLY A 185 9.57 -32.10 -6.82
C GLY A 185 8.32 -32.84 -6.33
N VAL A 186 7.83 -32.51 -5.11
CA VAL A 186 6.68 -33.18 -4.50
C VAL A 186 5.48 -32.25 -4.35
N LYS A 187 4.28 -32.81 -4.40
CA LYS A 187 3.04 -32.05 -4.11
C LYS A 187 2.80 -31.98 -2.62
N ARG A 188 2.50 -30.77 -2.13
CA ARG A 188 2.19 -30.51 -0.72
C ARG A 188 0.79 -29.93 -0.56
N PHE A 189 0.02 -30.45 0.38
CA PHE A 189 -1.31 -29.93 0.78
C PHE A 189 -2.31 -29.75 -0.38
N VAL A 190 -2.20 -30.55 -1.45
CA VAL A 190 -3.13 -30.50 -2.61
C VAL A 190 -4.35 -31.36 -2.29
N PHE A 191 -5.36 -30.75 -1.67
CA PHE A 191 -6.61 -31.41 -1.29
C PHE A 191 -7.64 -31.46 -2.43
N HIS A 192 -7.47 -30.59 -3.44
CA HIS A 192 -8.38 -30.47 -4.58
C HIS A 192 -7.58 -30.21 -5.86
N PRO A 193 -8.03 -30.71 -7.02
CA PRO A 193 -7.33 -30.48 -8.30
C PRO A 193 -7.04 -29.01 -8.63
N ALA A 194 -7.93 -28.10 -8.23
CA ALA A 194 -7.73 -26.66 -8.39
C ALA A 194 -6.50 -26.09 -7.66
N LEU A 195 -5.97 -26.80 -6.65
CA LEU A 195 -4.78 -26.43 -5.90
C LEU A 195 -3.51 -27.11 -6.43
N GLY A 196 -3.60 -27.84 -7.56
CA GLY A 196 -2.47 -28.56 -8.14
C GLY A 196 -1.30 -27.64 -8.54
N GLY A 197 -1.62 -26.41 -8.97
CA GLY A 197 -0.64 -25.35 -9.27
C GLY A 197 -0.32 -24.43 -8.09
N GLY A 198 -0.80 -24.75 -6.88
CA GLY A 198 -0.64 -23.92 -5.72
C GLY A 198 -1.71 -22.84 -5.56
N VAL A 199 -1.54 -21.98 -4.56
CA VAL A 199 -2.37 -20.79 -4.35
C VAL A 199 -1.81 -19.66 -5.20
N ASN A 200 -2.48 -19.34 -6.30
CA ASN A 200 -2.06 -18.21 -7.13
C ASN A 200 -2.17 -16.90 -6.35
N ILE A 201 -1.09 -16.12 -6.39
CA ILE A 201 -0.96 -14.87 -5.64
C ILE A 201 -2.08 -13.88 -5.98
N ILE A 202 -2.47 -13.73 -7.25
CA ILE A 202 -3.42 -12.71 -7.69
C ILE A 202 -4.84 -12.98 -7.20
N PRO A 203 -5.45 -14.16 -7.45
CA PRO A 203 -6.73 -14.51 -6.84
C PRO A 203 -6.71 -14.41 -5.31
N ALA A 204 -5.59 -14.79 -4.67
CA ALA A 204 -5.45 -14.65 -3.23
C ALA A 204 -5.45 -13.18 -2.78
N LEU A 205 -4.71 -12.29 -3.46
CA LEU A 205 -4.69 -10.85 -3.17
C LEU A 205 -6.09 -10.23 -3.33
N ILE A 206 -6.75 -10.52 -4.46
CA ILE A 206 -8.11 -10.04 -4.71
C ILE A 206 -9.06 -10.56 -3.64
N GLY A 207 -8.99 -11.86 -3.33
CA GLY A 207 -9.80 -12.50 -2.30
C GLY A 207 -9.61 -11.83 -0.94
N LEU A 208 -8.39 -11.75 -0.47
CA LEU A 208 -8.06 -11.27 0.87
C LEU A 208 -8.35 -9.77 1.09
N PHE A 209 -8.27 -8.94 0.05
CA PHE A 209 -8.52 -7.51 0.20
C PHE A 209 -9.90 -7.05 -0.32
N ALA A 210 -10.41 -7.64 -1.42
CA ALA A 210 -11.65 -7.16 -2.01
C ALA A 210 -12.90 -7.84 -1.42
N ILE A 211 -12.88 -9.15 -1.24
CA ILE A 211 -14.07 -9.90 -0.80
C ILE A 211 -14.55 -9.52 0.61
N PRO A 212 -13.69 -9.36 1.64
CA PRO A 212 -14.14 -8.89 2.96
C PRO A 212 -14.86 -7.55 2.87
N GLN A 213 -14.34 -6.64 2.05
CA GLN A 213 -14.94 -5.33 1.86
C GLN A 213 -16.27 -5.40 1.11
N VAL A 214 -16.37 -6.25 0.08
CA VAL A 214 -17.62 -6.52 -0.64
C VAL A 214 -18.70 -7.05 0.31
N ILE A 215 -18.38 -8.05 1.13
CA ILE A 215 -19.30 -8.60 2.12
C ILE A 215 -19.73 -7.51 3.12
N SER A 216 -18.78 -6.70 3.61
CA SER A 216 -19.06 -5.59 4.52
C SER A 216 -19.97 -4.52 3.90
N MET A 217 -19.78 -4.20 2.61
CA MET A 217 -20.63 -3.28 1.86
C MET A 217 -22.07 -3.82 1.70
N PHE A 218 -22.23 -5.11 1.41
CA PHE A 218 -23.54 -5.74 1.35
C PHE A 218 -24.21 -5.79 2.73
N ALA A 219 -23.46 -6.08 3.80
CA ALA A 219 -23.97 -6.15 5.16
C ALA A 219 -24.49 -4.80 5.68
N LYS A 220 -23.86 -3.68 5.28
CA LYS A 220 -24.33 -2.34 5.63
C LYS A 220 -25.64 -1.95 4.94
N GLY A 221 -26.04 -2.68 3.91
CA GLY A 221 -27.33 -2.54 3.25
C GLY A 221 -27.60 -1.15 2.64
N ARG A 222 -28.90 -0.81 2.54
CA ARG A 222 -29.40 0.48 2.06
C ARG A 222 -29.33 1.61 3.10
N SER A 223 -28.36 1.60 4.01
CA SER A 223 -28.23 2.75 4.90
C SER A 223 -28.01 4.00 4.03
N GLN A 224 -29.08 4.70 3.75
CA GLN A 224 -29.04 6.03 3.18
C GLN A 224 -28.36 6.87 4.24
N ASN A 225 -27.06 7.07 4.10
CA ASN A 225 -26.45 8.21 4.72
C ASN A 225 -27.17 9.43 4.08
N ASN A 226 -28.06 10.07 4.83
CA ASN A 226 -28.53 11.42 4.53
C ASN A 226 -27.28 12.32 4.60
N VAL A 227 -26.50 12.25 3.53
CA VAL A 227 -25.34 13.11 3.38
C VAL A 227 -25.92 14.48 3.05
N GLU A 228 -25.92 15.37 4.04
CA GLU A 228 -26.21 16.78 3.79
C GLU A 228 -25.36 17.22 2.59
N GLN A 229 -26.04 17.69 1.54
CA GLN A 229 -25.34 18.19 0.36
C GLN A 229 -24.56 19.44 0.76
N ILE A 230 -23.26 19.26 1.03
CA ILE A 230 -22.38 20.37 1.33
C ILE A 230 -22.26 21.21 0.07
N LYS A 231 -22.82 22.43 0.11
CA LYS A 231 -22.67 23.41 -0.98
C LYS A 231 -21.21 23.80 -1.09
N VAL A 232 -20.52 23.30 -2.12
CA VAL A 232 -19.12 23.61 -2.38
C VAL A 232 -19.03 24.97 -3.05
N LYS A 233 -18.72 26.01 -2.30
CA LYS A 233 -18.43 27.35 -2.86
C LYS A 233 -17.10 27.31 -3.62
N ARG A 234 -17.07 27.89 -4.83
CA ARG A 234 -15.82 28.00 -5.61
C ARG A 234 -14.76 28.77 -4.81
N HIS A 235 -13.55 28.26 -4.80
CA HIS A 235 -12.40 28.91 -4.19
C HIS A 235 -11.30 29.10 -5.25
N PRO A 236 -10.62 30.26 -5.31
CA PRO A 236 -9.55 30.48 -6.28
C PRO A 236 -8.34 29.57 -5.98
N ILE A 237 -7.90 28.78 -6.97
CA ILE A 237 -6.80 27.84 -6.82
C ILE A 237 -5.49 28.56 -6.40
N SER A 238 -5.25 29.75 -6.94
CA SER A 238 -4.07 30.55 -6.60
C SER A 238 -3.99 30.92 -5.11
N LYS A 239 -5.14 31.12 -4.45
CA LYS A 239 -5.18 31.37 -2.99
C LYS A 239 -4.85 30.10 -2.22
N ALA A 240 -5.32 28.94 -2.66
CA ALA A 240 -4.99 27.67 -2.03
C ALA A 240 -3.50 27.36 -2.15
N PHE A 241 -2.87 27.56 -3.31
CA PHE A 241 -1.41 27.46 -3.46
C PHE A 241 -0.68 28.39 -2.49
N ARG A 242 -1.07 29.67 -2.46
CA ARG A 242 -0.43 30.65 -1.54
C ARG A 242 -0.58 30.22 -0.07
N GLU A 243 -1.72 29.67 0.32
CA GLU A 243 -1.98 29.21 1.68
C GLU A 243 -1.09 28.01 2.03
N VAL A 244 -0.99 26.98 1.16
CA VAL A 244 -0.10 25.84 1.40
C VAL A 244 1.36 26.30 1.55
N PHE A 245 1.84 27.16 0.65
CA PHE A 245 3.21 27.67 0.73
C PHE A 245 3.45 28.61 1.92
N SER A 246 2.42 29.26 2.46
CA SER A 246 2.53 30.06 3.69
C SER A 246 2.63 29.17 4.94
N ARG A 247 2.08 27.95 4.91
CA ARG A 247 2.08 26.98 6.01
C ARG A 247 3.25 25.99 5.90
N LYS A 248 4.46 26.49 5.60
CA LYS A 248 5.68 25.68 5.35
C LYS A 248 5.95 24.64 6.43
N ARG A 249 5.71 24.97 7.71
CA ARG A 249 5.90 24.03 8.83
C ARG A 249 5.03 22.79 8.70
N ALA A 250 3.75 22.96 8.39
CA ALA A 250 2.82 21.85 8.25
C ALA A 250 3.24 20.93 7.07
N VAL A 251 3.63 21.53 5.93
CA VAL A 251 4.16 20.78 4.78
C VAL A 251 5.42 20.01 5.14
N LEU A 252 6.40 20.64 5.77
CA LEU A 252 7.67 20.01 6.14
C LEU A 252 7.48 18.90 7.16
N ILE A 253 6.66 19.10 8.18
CA ILE A 253 6.33 18.09 9.19
C ILE A 253 5.67 16.89 8.50
N GLY A 254 4.64 17.14 7.70
CA GLY A 254 3.93 16.08 6.99
C GLY A 254 4.86 15.30 6.06
N THR A 255 5.57 16.00 5.20
CA THR A 255 6.47 15.39 4.22
C THR A 255 7.58 14.58 4.89
N SER A 256 8.21 15.10 5.93
CA SER A 256 9.28 14.40 6.65
C SER A 256 8.76 13.15 7.36
N ILE A 257 7.66 13.27 8.10
CA ILE A 257 7.06 12.13 8.81
C ILE A 257 6.57 11.08 7.82
N GLY A 258 5.86 11.50 6.77
CA GLY A 258 5.38 10.57 5.73
C GLY A 258 6.52 9.80 5.09
N SER A 259 7.59 10.48 4.72
CA SER A 259 8.76 9.86 4.10
C SER A 259 9.46 8.87 5.03
N LEU A 260 9.68 9.23 6.29
CA LEU A 260 10.29 8.33 7.27
C LEU A 260 9.43 7.10 7.53
N ILE A 261 8.14 7.29 7.70
CA ILE A 261 7.18 6.19 7.91
C ILE A 261 7.10 5.28 6.69
N GLY A 262 7.16 5.84 5.47
CA GLY A 262 7.16 5.05 4.24
C GLY A 262 8.35 4.11 4.12
N LEU A 263 9.53 4.49 4.63
CA LEU A 263 10.73 3.64 4.63
C LEU A 263 10.63 2.48 5.62
N ILE A 264 9.77 2.60 6.63
CA ILE A 264 9.61 1.54 7.64
C ILE A 264 8.62 0.50 7.11
N PRO A 265 9.04 -0.76 6.91
CA PRO A 265 8.15 -1.80 6.42
C PRO A 265 6.85 -1.91 7.24
N GLY A 266 5.71 -1.96 6.57
CA GLY A 266 4.41 -2.27 7.16
C GLY A 266 3.68 -1.17 7.90
N VAL A 267 4.30 -0.02 8.19
CA VAL A 267 3.64 1.05 8.97
C VAL A 267 2.50 1.72 8.18
N GLY A 268 2.70 1.92 6.90
CA GLY A 268 1.68 2.46 6.00
C GLY A 268 1.22 3.88 6.27
N GLY A 269 0.36 4.41 5.38
CA GLY A 269 -0.13 5.79 5.43
C GLY A 269 -1.05 6.13 6.61
N GLN A 270 -1.66 5.13 7.24
CA GLN A 270 -2.57 5.34 8.37
C GLN A 270 -1.88 6.05 9.53
N ILE A 271 -0.71 5.56 9.89
CA ILE A 271 0.08 6.11 10.99
C ILE A 271 0.74 7.42 10.57
N ALA A 272 1.22 7.52 9.33
CA ALA A 272 1.88 8.71 8.81
C ALA A 272 1.01 9.96 8.92
N GLY A 273 -0.24 9.90 8.43
CA GLY A 273 -1.17 11.03 8.47
C GLY A 273 -1.54 11.46 9.88
N LEU A 274 -1.80 10.51 10.78
CA LEU A 274 -2.15 10.81 12.17
C LEU A 274 -0.97 11.42 12.95
N LEU A 275 0.23 10.84 12.80
CA LEU A 275 1.43 11.37 13.45
C LEU A 275 1.78 12.78 12.95
N ALA A 276 1.66 13.00 11.63
CA ALA A 276 1.91 14.31 11.05
C ALA A 276 0.91 15.35 11.55
N TYR A 277 -0.35 15.00 11.64
CA TYR A 277 -1.40 15.84 12.20
C TYR A 277 -1.10 16.21 13.68
N ASP A 278 -0.78 15.22 14.50
CA ASP A 278 -0.49 15.42 15.92
C ASP A 278 0.75 16.30 16.12
N GLN A 279 1.82 16.05 15.38
CA GLN A 279 3.03 16.87 15.46
C GLN A 279 2.82 18.30 14.93
N ALA A 280 2.08 18.46 13.83
CA ALA A 280 1.71 19.78 13.33
C ALA A 280 0.89 20.54 14.38
N LYS A 281 -0.08 19.89 15.02
CA LYS A 281 -0.86 20.47 16.12
C LYS A 281 0.03 20.88 17.30
N LYS A 282 0.96 20.03 17.75
CA LYS A 282 1.86 20.32 18.87
C LYS A 282 2.77 21.50 18.60
N LEU A 283 3.26 21.63 17.37
CA LEU A 283 4.23 22.65 16.96
C LEU A 283 3.59 23.94 16.42
N SER A 284 2.26 23.93 16.16
CA SER A 284 1.54 25.10 15.67
C SER A 284 1.31 26.13 16.80
N PRO A 285 1.48 27.43 16.52
CA PRO A 285 1.04 28.50 17.44
C PRO A 285 -0.49 28.51 17.61
N GLU A 286 -1.26 27.94 16.66
CA GLU A 286 -2.71 27.93 16.65
C GLU A 286 -3.29 26.56 17.05
N LYS A 287 -2.67 25.86 18.00
CA LYS A 287 -3.03 24.48 18.45
C LYS A 287 -4.53 24.28 18.71
N GLN A 288 -5.18 25.30 19.28
CA GLN A 288 -6.60 25.24 19.67
C GLN A 288 -7.56 25.22 18.48
N LYS A 289 -7.10 25.62 17.29
CA LYS A 289 -7.91 25.62 16.06
C LYS A 289 -7.96 24.27 15.38
N PHE A 290 -7.06 23.34 15.70
CA PHE A 290 -7.07 21.98 15.16
C PHE A 290 -8.33 21.23 15.60
N GLY A 291 -8.92 20.50 14.66
CA GLY A 291 -10.22 19.84 14.83
C GLY A 291 -11.44 20.75 14.56
N THR A 292 -11.22 22.05 14.33
CA THR A 292 -12.30 22.99 14.04
C THR A 292 -12.29 23.52 12.60
N GLY A 293 -11.48 22.96 11.72
CA GLY A 293 -11.34 23.36 10.32
C GLY A 293 -10.08 24.20 10.08
N HIS A 294 -8.96 23.81 10.65
CA HIS A 294 -7.69 24.47 10.46
C HIS A 294 -6.92 23.88 9.29
N SER A 295 -6.46 24.77 8.37
CA SER A 295 -5.78 24.34 7.14
C SER A 295 -4.49 23.56 7.39
N GLU A 296 -3.73 23.85 8.46
CA GLU A 296 -2.51 23.10 8.79
C GLU A 296 -2.78 21.63 9.06
N GLY A 297 -3.94 21.28 9.65
CA GLY A 297 -4.31 19.90 9.92
C GLY A 297 -4.50 19.09 8.63
N VAL A 298 -5.18 19.68 7.64
CA VAL A 298 -5.35 19.04 6.30
C VAL A 298 -4.01 18.96 5.58
N ILE A 299 -3.23 20.04 5.57
CA ILE A 299 -1.95 20.12 4.86
C ILE A 299 -0.95 19.09 5.42
N ALA A 300 -0.79 19.00 6.74
CA ALA A 300 0.14 18.05 7.34
C ALA A 300 -0.26 16.60 7.11
N ALA A 301 -1.55 16.26 7.27
CA ALA A 301 -2.04 14.92 7.07
C ALA A 301 -1.86 14.45 5.62
N GLU A 302 -2.23 15.28 4.64
CA GLU A 302 -2.21 14.90 3.24
C GLU A 302 -0.81 14.93 2.61
N SER A 303 0.04 15.88 3.02
CA SER A 303 1.45 15.83 2.60
C SER A 303 2.15 14.58 3.13
N ALA A 304 1.85 14.13 4.36
CA ALA A 304 2.40 12.89 4.91
C ALA A 304 1.89 11.66 4.19
N ASN A 305 0.58 11.61 3.93
CA ASN A 305 -0.08 10.48 3.30
C ASN A 305 0.50 10.19 1.91
N ASN A 306 0.77 11.21 1.10
CA ASN A 306 1.36 11.03 -0.22
C ASN A 306 2.90 10.97 -0.19
N ALA A 307 3.56 11.63 0.76
CA ALA A 307 5.01 11.54 0.90
C ALA A 307 5.51 10.13 1.25
N MET A 308 4.67 9.28 1.84
CA MET A 308 5.04 7.91 2.16
C MET A 308 4.97 6.95 0.98
N VAL A 309 4.24 7.29 -0.10
CA VAL A 309 4.01 6.38 -1.24
C VAL A 309 5.33 5.97 -1.90
N GLY A 310 6.15 6.93 -2.33
CA GLY A 310 7.46 6.65 -2.94
C GLY A 310 8.39 5.87 -2.01
N PRO A 311 8.67 6.37 -0.79
CA PRO A 311 9.52 5.67 0.16
C PRO A 311 9.07 4.26 0.51
N SER A 312 7.76 3.95 0.48
CA SER A 312 7.26 2.58 0.73
C SER A 312 7.67 1.57 -0.35
N LEU A 313 8.06 2.06 -1.53
CA LEU A 313 8.57 1.24 -2.62
C LEU A 313 10.09 1.05 -2.56
N VAL A 314 10.81 1.84 -1.79
CA VAL A 314 12.28 1.72 -1.67
C VAL A 314 12.68 0.33 -1.16
N PRO A 315 12.23 -0.14 0.02
CA PRO A 315 12.54 -1.48 0.47
C PRO A 315 11.90 -2.57 -0.38
N LEU A 316 10.75 -2.31 -1.01
CA LEU A 316 10.13 -3.24 -1.95
C LEU A 316 11.05 -3.53 -3.12
N LEU A 317 11.50 -2.50 -3.83
CA LEU A 317 12.27 -2.66 -5.07
C LEU A 317 13.71 -3.16 -4.81
N THR A 318 14.25 -2.90 -3.62
CA THR A 318 15.65 -3.26 -3.27
C THR A 318 15.80 -4.56 -2.51
N LEU A 319 14.85 -4.87 -1.62
CA LEU A 319 14.93 -5.98 -0.66
C LEU A 319 13.74 -6.94 -0.77
N SER A 320 12.79 -6.71 -1.68
CA SER A 320 11.52 -7.45 -1.78
C SER A 320 10.62 -7.30 -0.54
N ILE A 321 10.86 -6.31 0.32
CA ILE A 321 10.11 -6.08 1.55
C ILE A 321 9.21 -4.85 1.37
N PRO A 322 7.88 -5.01 1.22
CA PRO A 322 7.02 -3.86 1.00
C PRO A 322 6.89 -2.96 2.24
N GLY A 323 6.96 -1.64 2.03
CA GLY A 323 6.79 -0.64 3.08
C GLY A 323 5.32 -0.38 3.47
N SER A 324 4.37 -0.91 2.70
CA SER A 324 2.94 -0.73 2.96
C SER A 324 2.12 -1.89 2.38
N PRO A 325 0.86 -2.10 2.81
CA PRO A 325 -0.03 -3.12 2.24
C PRO A 325 -0.22 -2.94 0.73
N THR A 326 -0.30 -1.71 0.25
CA THR A 326 -0.44 -1.43 -1.19
C THR A 326 0.83 -1.75 -1.96
N ALA A 327 1.99 -1.47 -1.37
CA ALA A 327 3.28 -1.89 -1.93
C ALA A 327 3.39 -3.43 -2.00
N ALA A 328 2.82 -4.15 -1.01
CA ALA A 328 2.77 -5.62 -1.05
C ALA A 328 1.94 -6.14 -2.23
N VAL A 329 0.80 -5.50 -2.49
CA VAL A 329 -0.01 -5.86 -3.68
C VAL A 329 0.73 -5.51 -4.97
N LEU A 330 1.43 -4.37 -5.02
CA LEU A 330 2.24 -3.98 -6.18
C LEU A 330 3.38 -4.99 -6.44
N LEU A 331 3.93 -5.62 -5.39
CA LEU A 331 4.88 -6.73 -5.53
C LEU A 331 4.27 -7.87 -6.35
N GLY A 332 2.99 -8.23 -6.09
CA GLY A 332 2.25 -9.18 -6.92
C GLY A 332 2.16 -8.74 -8.38
N GLY A 333 1.95 -7.43 -8.62
CA GLY A 333 1.98 -6.85 -9.96
C GLY A 333 3.34 -6.94 -10.66
N LEU A 334 4.45 -6.79 -9.92
CA LEU A 334 5.80 -7.01 -10.46
C LEU A 334 6.02 -8.48 -10.84
N ILE A 335 5.68 -9.39 -9.94
CA ILE A 335 5.89 -10.84 -10.11
C ILE A 335 5.11 -11.38 -11.32
N ILE A 336 3.87 -10.92 -11.57
CA ILE A 336 3.07 -11.37 -12.72
C ILE A 336 3.70 -10.96 -14.06
N HIS A 337 4.44 -9.85 -14.06
CA HIS A 337 5.20 -9.40 -15.22
C HIS A 337 6.60 -10.05 -15.30
N GLY A 338 6.90 -11.05 -14.46
CA GLY A 338 8.19 -11.73 -14.42
C GLY A 338 9.31 -10.89 -13.83
N ILE A 339 8.98 -9.81 -13.12
CA ILE A 339 9.95 -8.91 -12.51
C ILE A 339 10.04 -9.23 -11.02
N PHE A 340 11.20 -9.74 -10.62
CA PHE A 340 11.47 -10.05 -9.22
C PHE A 340 12.26 -8.91 -8.60
N PRO A 341 11.69 -8.19 -7.61
CA PRO A 341 12.41 -7.14 -6.91
C PRO A 341 13.65 -7.69 -6.19
N GLY A 342 14.62 -6.82 -6.03
CA GLY A 342 15.86 -7.22 -5.36
C GLY A 342 17.04 -6.31 -5.76
N PRO A 343 18.25 -6.60 -5.26
CA PRO A 343 19.43 -5.76 -5.44
C PRO A 343 19.80 -5.52 -6.90
N THR A 344 19.60 -6.53 -7.77
CA THR A 344 19.95 -6.48 -9.19
C THR A 344 18.85 -5.92 -10.10
N LEU A 345 17.68 -5.58 -9.54
CA LEU A 345 16.50 -5.13 -10.30
C LEU A 345 16.80 -3.99 -11.26
N PHE A 346 17.53 -2.98 -10.80
CA PHE A 346 17.89 -1.80 -11.59
C PHE A 346 18.93 -2.07 -12.68
N GLN A 347 19.65 -3.18 -12.59
CA GLN A 347 20.61 -3.62 -13.59
C GLN A 347 19.95 -4.53 -14.64
N GLN A 348 18.99 -5.36 -14.21
CA GLN A 348 18.33 -6.34 -15.07
C GLN A 348 17.16 -5.75 -15.86
N TYR A 349 16.42 -4.79 -15.27
CA TYR A 349 15.19 -4.23 -15.85
C TYR A 349 15.15 -2.69 -15.78
N PRO A 350 16.25 -1.97 -16.14
CA PRO A 350 16.27 -0.51 -16.04
C PRO A 350 15.21 0.15 -16.93
N GLU A 351 14.93 -0.46 -18.10
CA GLU A 351 13.92 -0.01 -19.08
C GLU A 351 12.48 -0.15 -18.59
N VAL A 352 12.24 -0.87 -17.49
CA VAL A 352 10.92 -1.00 -16.87
C VAL A 352 10.81 -0.14 -15.62
N ILE A 353 11.83 -0.20 -14.76
CA ILE A 353 11.75 0.41 -13.43
C ILE A 353 11.89 1.93 -13.49
N TRP A 354 12.76 2.46 -14.36
CA TRP A 354 12.91 3.91 -14.47
C TRP A 354 11.69 4.59 -15.08
N PRO A 355 11.07 4.10 -16.18
CA PRO A 355 9.79 4.63 -16.65
C PRO A 355 8.68 4.56 -15.61
N PHE A 356 8.60 3.47 -14.85
CA PHE A 356 7.65 3.35 -13.74
C PHE A 356 7.85 4.46 -12.70
N ILE A 357 9.06 4.66 -12.19
CA ILE A 357 9.38 5.71 -11.21
C ILE A 357 9.11 7.11 -11.79
N ASN A 358 9.52 7.34 -13.04
CA ASN A 358 9.27 8.59 -13.76
C ASN A 358 7.78 8.89 -13.92
N SER A 359 6.99 7.85 -14.22
CA SER A 359 5.54 7.97 -14.35
C SER A 359 4.88 8.38 -13.03
N MET A 360 5.40 7.91 -11.89
CA MET A 360 4.91 8.33 -10.58
C MET A 360 5.13 9.82 -10.35
N LEU A 361 6.25 10.40 -10.81
CA LEU A 361 6.52 11.84 -10.69
C LEU A 361 5.49 12.65 -11.49
N ILE A 362 5.26 12.28 -12.76
CA ILE A 362 4.25 12.93 -13.61
C ILE A 362 2.84 12.68 -13.04
N GLY A 363 2.61 11.47 -12.53
CA GLY A 363 1.37 11.06 -11.87
C GLY A 363 0.98 11.96 -10.69
N GLN A 364 1.95 12.47 -9.89
CA GLN A 364 1.68 13.43 -8.82
C GLN A 364 1.09 14.74 -9.37
N ILE A 365 1.62 15.21 -10.49
CA ILE A 365 1.15 16.44 -11.14
C ILE A 365 -0.27 16.24 -11.69
N LEU A 366 -0.47 15.15 -12.42
CA LEU A 366 -1.79 14.81 -12.98
C LEU A 366 -2.83 14.57 -11.87
N MET A 367 -2.46 13.89 -10.78
CA MET A 367 -3.29 13.67 -9.61
C MET A 367 -3.76 15.00 -8.99
N CYS A 368 -2.85 15.97 -8.84
CA CYS A 368 -3.22 17.28 -8.32
C CYS A 368 -4.15 18.02 -9.27
N ILE A 369 -3.84 18.05 -10.58
CA ILE A 369 -4.68 18.71 -11.59
C ILE A 369 -6.06 18.07 -11.62
N PHE A 370 -6.14 16.77 -11.87
CA PHE A 370 -7.43 16.07 -11.97
C PHE A 370 -8.17 16.06 -10.63
N GLY A 371 -7.47 15.93 -9.50
CA GLY A 371 -8.05 15.98 -8.17
C GLY A 371 -8.80 17.28 -7.91
N ILE A 372 -8.22 18.42 -8.26
CA ILE A 372 -8.86 19.73 -8.10
C ILE A 372 -10.09 19.88 -9.03
N TYR A 373 -9.98 19.45 -10.30
CA TYR A 373 -11.06 19.63 -11.27
C TYR A 373 -12.15 18.57 -11.19
N ILE A 374 -11.79 17.31 -10.88
CA ILE A 374 -12.72 16.17 -10.88
C ILE A 374 -13.31 15.93 -9.48
N ALA A 375 -12.84 16.62 -8.43
CA ALA A 375 -13.32 16.41 -7.07
C ALA A 375 -14.84 16.46 -6.91
N SER A 376 -15.52 17.33 -7.68
CA SER A 376 -16.98 17.42 -7.68
C SER A 376 -17.65 16.19 -8.32
N LEU A 377 -17.04 15.58 -9.33
CA LEU A 377 -17.50 14.34 -9.95
C LEU A 377 -17.23 13.16 -9.03
N ALA A 378 -16.01 13.08 -8.47
CA ALA A 378 -15.63 12.08 -7.50
C ALA A 378 -16.55 12.07 -6.27
N ALA A 379 -16.98 13.26 -5.81
CA ALA A 379 -17.96 13.40 -4.75
C ALA A 379 -19.32 12.81 -5.10
N ARG A 380 -19.75 12.88 -6.36
CA ARG A 380 -21.01 12.24 -6.81
C ARG A 380 -20.86 10.71 -6.84
N VAL A 381 -19.74 10.21 -7.31
CA VAL A 381 -19.45 8.76 -7.28
C VAL A 381 -19.41 8.23 -5.85
N ALA A 382 -18.86 8.99 -4.92
CA ALA A 382 -18.84 8.64 -3.49
C ALA A 382 -20.26 8.54 -2.86
N GLN A 383 -21.29 9.05 -3.52
CA GLN A 383 -22.70 8.93 -3.09
C GLN A 383 -23.40 7.70 -3.69
N VAL A 384 -22.75 6.96 -4.59
CA VAL A 384 -23.31 5.71 -5.13
C VAL A 384 -23.57 4.73 -3.99
N PRO A 385 -24.76 4.10 -3.95
CA PRO A 385 -25.07 3.14 -2.89
C PRO A 385 -24.03 2.03 -2.77
N GLN A 386 -23.61 1.73 -1.55
CA GLN A 386 -22.52 0.76 -1.30
C GLN A 386 -22.81 -0.62 -1.91
N PHE A 387 -24.08 -1.06 -1.94
CA PHE A 387 -24.43 -2.36 -2.53
C PHE A 387 -24.21 -2.38 -4.07
N VAL A 388 -24.35 -1.24 -4.77
CA VAL A 388 -24.05 -1.14 -6.21
C VAL A 388 -22.53 -1.24 -6.43
N MET A 389 -21.77 -0.51 -5.63
CA MET A 389 -20.31 -0.60 -5.67
C MET A 389 -19.82 -2.00 -5.33
N ALA A 390 -20.42 -2.66 -4.34
CA ALA A 390 -20.10 -4.04 -3.99
C ALA A 390 -20.32 -5.01 -5.15
N ALA A 391 -21.42 -4.85 -5.90
CA ALA A 391 -21.71 -5.70 -7.06
C ALA A 391 -20.69 -5.48 -8.20
N ILE A 392 -20.33 -4.21 -8.46
CA ILE A 392 -19.31 -3.87 -9.47
C ILE A 392 -17.96 -4.47 -9.07
N VAL A 393 -17.54 -4.28 -7.83
CA VAL A 393 -16.26 -4.79 -7.32
C VAL A 393 -16.24 -6.32 -7.35
N LEU A 394 -17.33 -7.00 -6.96
CA LEU A 394 -17.42 -8.45 -7.02
C LEU A 394 -17.29 -8.97 -8.46
N GLY A 395 -17.95 -8.31 -9.42
CA GLY A 395 -17.83 -8.64 -10.84
C GLY A 395 -16.40 -8.49 -11.36
N LEU A 396 -15.74 -7.37 -11.03
CA LEU A 396 -14.34 -7.13 -11.41
C LEU A 396 -13.40 -8.12 -10.74
N ALA A 397 -13.63 -8.46 -9.47
CA ALA A 397 -12.84 -9.43 -8.71
C ALA A 397 -12.96 -10.84 -9.32
N ALA A 398 -14.18 -11.27 -9.63
CA ALA A 398 -14.40 -12.58 -10.23
C ALA A 398 -13.79 -12.67 -11.64
N PHE A 399 -14.04 -11.65 -12.47
CA PHE A 399 -13.44 -11.57 -13.80
C PHE A 399 -11.91 -11.54 -13.74
N GLY A 400 -11.36 -10.68 -12.86
CA GLY A 400 -9.93 -10.55 -12.68
C GLY A 400 -9.25 -11.86 -12.23
N SER A 401 -9.85 -12.56 -11.26
CA SER A 401 -9.32 -13.85 -10.80
C SER A 401 -9.39 -14.92 -11.89
N PHE A 402 -10.46 -14.97 -12.68
CA PHE A 402 -10.60 -15.90 -13.79
C PHE A 402 -9.60 -15.61 -14.91
N ALA A 403 -9.39 -14.33 -15.24
CA ALA A 403 -8.61 -13.92 -16.41
C ALA A 403 -7.11 -14.31 -16.31
N VAL A 404 -6.58 -14.48 -15.10
CA VAL A 404 -5.16 -14.77 -14.87
C VAL A 404 -4.74 -16.13 -15.44
N GLN A 405 -5.47 -17.19 -15.15
CA GLN A 405 -5.19 -18.55 -15.62
C GLN A 405 -6.36 -19.20 -16.38
N GLN A 406 -7.41 -18.43 -16.66
CA GLN A 406 -8.66 -18.90 -17.27
C GLN A 406 -9.26 -20.09 -16.50
N SER A 407 -9.09 -20.10 -15.18
CA SER A 407 -9.47 -21.17 -14.27
C SER A 407 -10.55 -20.73 -13.29
N MET A 408 -11.65 -21.48 -13.22
CA MET A 408 -12.64 -21.33 -12.16
C MET A 408 -12.07 -21.71 -10.77
N GLY A 409 -11.02 -22.52 -10.74
CA GLY A 409 -10.28 -22.82 -9.51
C GLY A 409 -9.76 -21.57 -8.82
N ASP A 410 -9.24 -20.61 -9.57
CA ASP A 410 -8.76 -19.33 -9.07
C ASP A 410 -9.90 -18.49 -8.47
N VAL A 411 -11.08 -18.50 -9.09
CA VAL A 411 -12.28 -17.83 -8.56
C VAL A 411 -12.72 -18.48 -7.24
N TYR A 412 -12.68 -19.80 -7.14
CA TYR A 412 -12.98 -20.49 -5.87
C TYR A 412 -11.97 -20.17 -4.79
N VAL A 413 -10.67 -20.14 -5.10
CA VAL A 413 -9.61 -19.73 -4.15
C VAL A 413 -9.86 -18.30 -3.67
N MET A 414 -10.16 -17.38 -4.57
CA MET A 414 -10.51 -15.99 -4.23
C MET A 414 -11.67 -15.91 -3.25
N VAL A 415 -12.78 -16.61 -3.54
CA VAL A 415 -13.98 -16.56 -2.69
C VAL A 415 -13.73 -17.21 -1.33
N VAL A 416 -13.05 -18.36 -1.29
CA VAL A 416 -12.75 -19.08 -0.05
C VAL A 416 -11.83 -18.27 0.84
N LEU A 417 -10.69 -17.80 0.30
CA LEU A 417 -9.74 -16.98 1.07
C LEU A 417 -10.37 -15.66 1.53
N GLY A 418 -11.15 -15.03 0.67
CA GLY A 418 -11.81 -13.77 1.02
C GLY A 418 -12.90 -13.94 2.07
N THR A 419 -13.70 -14.98 1.98
CA THR A 419 -14.71 -15.30 3.01
C THR A 419 -14.04 -15.65 4.33
N MET A 420 -12.99 -16.46 4.30
CA MET A 420 -12.17 -16.76 5.48
C MET A 420 -11.64 -15.47 6.11
N MET A 421 -11.07 -14.57 5.30
CA MET A 421 -10.52 -13.31 5.80
C MET A 421 -11.58 -12.40 6.42
N TYR A 422 -12.78 -12.32 5.82
CA TYR A 422 -13.90 -11.57 6.40
C TYR A 422 -14.24 -12.01 7.84
N PHE A 423 -14.21 -13.32 8.10
CA PHE A 423 -14.40 -13.81 9.47
C PHE A 423 -13.18 -13.56 10.36
N LEU A 424 -11.98 -13.75 9.84
CA LEU A 424 -10.75 -13.51 10.59
C LEU A 424 -10.61 -12.04 11.02
N GLU A 425 -11.00 -11.08 10.18
CA GLU A 425 -11.02 -9.65 10.53
C GLU A 425 -11.90 -9.36 11.74
N ARG A 426 -13.02 -10.05 11.90
CA ARG A 426 -13.89 -9.92 13.09
C ARG A 426 -13.22 -10.39 14.39
N PHE A 427 -12.26 -11.30 14.26
CA PHE A 427 -11.42 -11.73 15.37
C PHE A 427 -10.15 -10.89 15.53
N GLY A 428 -9.99 -9.81 14.74
CA GLY A 428 -8.85 -8.89 14.82
C GLY A 428 -7.59 -9.38 14.11
N PHE A 429 -7.72 -10.29 13.15
CA PHE A 429 -6.64 -10.62 12.21
C PHE A 429 -6.60 -9.58 11.09
N SER A 430 -5.44 -9.41 10.44
CA SER A 430 -5.28 -8.50 9.31
C SER A 430 -4.90 -9.24 8.03
N ALA A 431 -5.42 -8.78 6.89
CA ALA A 431 -5.11 -9.35 5.58
C ALA A 431 -3.65 -9.07 5.15
N ALA A 432 -3.08 -7.94 5.53
CA ALA A 432 -1.77 -7.53 5.04
C ALA A 432 -0.63 -8.46 5.50
N PRO A 433 -0.50 -8.86 6.79
CA PRO A 433 0.50 -9.83 7.19
C PRO A 433 0.30 -11.20 6.52
N LEU A 434 -0.95 -11.63 6.32
CA LEU A 434 -1.28 -12.90 5.65
C LEU A 434 -0.79 -12.88 4.20
N VAL A 435 -1.08 -11.82 3.47
CA VAL A 435 -0.61 -11.61 2.10
C VAL A 435 0.91 -11.59 2.02
N LEU A 436 1.55 -10.92 2.97
CA LEU A 436 3.01 -10.90 3.00
C LEU A 436 3.60 -12.28 3.27
N GLY A 437 3.00 -13.03 4.18
CA GLY A 437 3.39 -14.43 4.39
C GLY A 437 3.26 -15.25 3.11
N LEU A 438 2.18 -15.06 2.36
CA LEU A 438 1.96 -15.73 1.07
C LEU A 438 3.03 -15.36 0.02
N ILE A 439 3.41 -14.08 -0.05
CA ILE A 439 4.39 -13.59 -1.04
C ILE A 439 5.83 -13.90 -0.62
N LEU A 440 6.16 -13.67 0.65
CA LEU A 440 7.52 -13.85 1.16
C LEU A 440 7.82 -15.29 1.55
N GLY A 441 6.79 -16.14 1.72
CA GLY A 441 6.93 -17.55 2.06
C GLY A 441 7.85 -18.31 1.10
N PRO A 442 7.61 -18.30 -0.22
CA PRO A 442 8.48 -18.97 -1.20
C PRO A 442 9.91 -18.41 -1.20
N ILE A 443 10.06 -17.09 -0.99
CA ILE A 443 11.37 -16.44 -0.90
C ILE A 443 12.11 -16.94 0.34
N ALA A 444 11.45 -16.95 1.49
CA ALA A 444 12.02 -17.45 2.74
C ALA A 444 12.40 -18.93 2.63
N GLU A 445 11.51 -19.75 2.09
CA GLU A 445 11.74 -21.20 1.93
C GLU A 445 12.92 -21.49 1.01
N SER A 446 12.94 -20.92 -0.19
CA SER A 446 14.02 -21.14 -1.16
C SER A 446 15.39 -20.75 -0.58
N ASN A 447 15.45 -19.57 0.06
CA ASN A 447 16.68 -19.09 0.67
C ASN A 447 17.08 -19.90 1.92
N PHE A 448 16.11 -20.42 2.68
CA PHE A 448 16.37 -21.31 3.81
C PHE A 448 16.93 -22.64 3.35
N VAL A 449 16.33 -23.29 2.34
CA VAL A 449 16.81 -24.58 1.83
C VAL A 449 18.19 -24.44 1.22
N THR A 450 18.42 -23.45 0.36
CA THR A 450 19.73 -23.21 -0.26
C THR A 450 20.79 -22.88 0.80
N GLY A 451 20.45 -22.00 1.76
CA GLY A 451 21.33 -21.66 2.87
C GLY A 451 21.65 -22.85 3.77
N SER A 452 20.68 -23.76 4.00
CA SER A 452 20.89 -24.98 4.78
C SER A 452 21.83 -25.96 4.08
N LEU A 453 21.74 -26.10 2.75
CA LEU A 453 22.67 -26.91 1.97
C LEU A 453 24.10 -26.37 2.06
N ILE A 454 24.28 -25.05 1.94
CA ILE A 454 25.59 -24.39 2.11
C ILE A 454 26.11 -24.60 3.53
N SER A 455 25.27 -24.42 4.53
CA SER A 455 25.62 -24.58 5.94
C SER A 455 26.10 -26.00 6.25
N THR A 456 25.39 -27.01 5.77
CA THR A 456 25.73 -28.42 5.96
C THR A 456 27.04 -28.77 5.29
N ALA A 457 27.36 -28.20 4.14
CA ALA A 457 28.59 -28.42 3.41
C ALA A 457 29.83 -27.79 4.09
N GLN A 458 29.64 -26.73 4.89
CA GLN A 458 30.74 -25.95 5.47
C GLN A 458 30.96 -26.22 6.95
N ASN A 459 29.93 -26.03 7.79
CA ASN A 459 30.11 -25.95 9.26
C ASN A 459 29.02 -26.66 10.08
N GLY A 460 28.08 -27.37 9.43
CA GLY A 460 26.95 -28.02 10.08
C GLY A 460 25.61 -27.25 9.90
N PRO A 461 24.49 -27.92 10.23
CA PRO A 461 23.15 -27.36 9.96
C PRO A 461 22.93 -26.06 10.71
N PHE A 462 22.37 -25.05 10.00
CA PHE A 462 21.97 -23.74 10.51
C PHE A 462 23.08 -22.75 10.87
N VAL A 463 24.34 -23.13 10.96
CA VAL A 463 25.46 -22.23 11.36
C VAL A 463 25.52 -21.01 10.42
N TYR A 464 25.31 -21.20 9.13
CA TYR A 464 25.31 -20.15 8.12
C TYR A 464 24.30 -19.01 8.41
N PHE A 465 23.19 -19.30 9.08
CA PHE A 465 22.15 -18.31 9.37
C PHE A 465 22.46 -17.45 10.60
N PHE A 466 23.34 -17.90 11.47
CA PHE A 466 23.63 -17.22 12.74
C PHE A 466 25.08 -16.71 12.84
N THR A 467 25.89 -16.94 11.81
CA THR A 467 27.28 -16.47 11.76
C THR A 467 27.42 -15.22 10.89
N GLY A 468 28.36 -14.36 11.24
CA GLY A 468 28.60 -13.08 10.57
C GLY A 468 27.82 -11.92 11.17
N GLY A 469 28.45 -10.74 11.19
CA GLY A 469 27.88 -9.54 11.84
C GLY A 469 26.51 -9.13 11.31
N LEU A 470 26.28 -9.27 10.01
CA LEU A 470 25.02 -8.91 9.38
C LEU A 470 23.88 -9.88 9.76
N ASN A 471 24.14 -11.19 9.79
CA ASN A 471 23.15 -12.17 10.25
C ASN A 471 22.77 -11.92 11.71
N ILE A 472 23.75 -11.68 12.59
CA ILE A 472 23.50 -11.37 14.01
C ILE A 472 22.65 -10.10 14.13
N LEU A 473 22.94 -9.07 13.35
CA LEU A 473 22.13 -7.84 13.31
C LEU A 473 20.67 -8.12 12.91
N LEU A 474 20.47 -8.87 11.82
CA LEU A 474 19.12 -9.17 11.30
C LEU A 474 18.32 -10.03 12.28
N VAL A 475 18.94 -11.06 12.87
CA VAL A 475 18.32 -11.88 13.93
C VAL A 475 17.94 -11.02 15.14
N SER A 476 18.85 -10.12 15.56
CA SER A 476 18.57 -9.20 16.67
C SER A 476 17.39 -8.29 16.38
N ILE A 477 17.25 -7.80 15.16
CA ILE A 477 16.10 -7.00 14.73
C ILE A 477 14.80 -7.81 14.85
N VAL A 478 14.77 -9.07 14.40
CA VAL A 478 13.59 -9.95 14.55
C VAL A 478 13.22 -10.12 16.02
N ILE A 479 14.18 -10.50 16.85
CA ILE A 479 13.95 -10.75 18.28
C ILE A 479 13.47 -9.48 18.98
N LEU A 480 14.11 -8.34 18.73
CA LEU A 480 13.73 -7.06 19.32
C LEU A 480 12.36 -6.58 18.83
N SER A 481 12.05 -6.72 17.54
CA SER A 481 10.75 -6.36 16.98
C SER A 481 9.62 -7.17 17.63
N VAL A 482 9.76 -8.48 17.67
CA VAL A 482 8.75 -9.38 18.28
C VAL A 482 8.67 -9.14 19.78
N GLY A 483 9.81 -9.08 20.46
CA GLY A 483 9.86 -8.89 21.93
C GLY A 483 9.26 -7.56 22.37
N PHE A 484 9.63 -6.44 21.68
CA PHE A 484 9.07 -5.12 21.97
C PHE A 484 7.56 -5.06 21.70
N SER A 485 7.11 -5.67 20.63
CA SER A 485 5.71 -5.69 20.25
C SER A 485 4.85 -6.47 21.26
N ILE A 486 5.31 -7.63 21.70
CA ILE A 486 4.66 -8.43 22.73
C ILE A 486 4.65 -7.65 24.07
N TRP A 487 5.77 -7.08 24.46
CA TRP A 487 5.87 -6.27 25.70
C TRP A 487 4.92 -5.08 25.69
N SER A 488 4.84 -4.35 24.56
CA SER A 488 3.94 -3.22 24.36
C SER A 488 2.46 -3.63 24.49
N GLU A 489 2.07 -4.78 23.91
CA GLU A 489 0.69 -5.32 24.03
C GLU A 489 0.35 -5.69 25.49
N PHE A 490 1.27 -6.30 26.23
CA PHE A 490 1.07 -6.61 27.64
C PHE A 490 0.91 -5.35 28.49
N ASN A 491 1.73 -4.32 28.24
CA ASN A 491 1.64 -3.07 28.99
C ASN A 491 0.35 -2.28 28.70
N SER A 492 -0.11 -2.27 27.45
CA SER A 492 -1.36 -1.58 27.11
C SER A 492 -2.58 -2.25 27.78
N LYS A 493 -2.60 -3.57 27.88
CA LYS A 493 -3.65 -4.30 28.60
C LYS A 493 -3.64 -4.06 30.10
N ARG A 494 -2.45 -3.85 30.71
CA ARG A 494 -2.35 -3.48 32.14
C ARG A 494 -2.83 -2.06 32.45
N GLN A 495 -2.74 -1.13 31.49
CA GLN A 495 -3.22 0.24 31.70
C GLN A 495 -4.72 0.41 31.45
N SER A 496 -5.36 -0.56 30.80
CA SER A 496 -6.81 -0.58 30.52
C SER A 496 -7.64 -1.34 31.57
N GLN A 497 -6.99 -2.00 32.51
CA GLN A 497 -7.57 -2.58 33.72
C GLN A 497 -7.34 -1.67 34.95
#